data_484ce4920ed92f824234d4da6480fbe3
#
_entry.id   484ce4920ed92f824234d4da6480fbe3
#
_cell.length_a   1.000
_cell.length_b   1.000
_cell.length_c   1.000
_cell.angle_alpha   90.00
_cell.angle_beta   90.00
_cell.angle_gamma   90.00
#
_symmetry.space_group_name_H-M   'P 1'
#
loop_
_entity.id
_entity.type
_entity.pdbx_description
1 polymer ?
#
loop_
_entity_poly.entity_id
_entity_poly.type
_entity_poly.pdbx_seq_one_letter_code
_entity_poly.pdbx_strand_id
1 'polypeptide(L)'
;NGLVVYLSGDTGITAEQQLVVRDHYGAGLAVMNIGNTFTTGPKQAAYVINDLVQPKAVIASHANEPATSGGKVQDGTRTALFRDSVNVPVHVPLSGRTMAFNSMASCISGCN
;
A
#
# COMPACT_ATOMS: atom_id res chain seq x y z
N ASN A 1 -11.50 -15.88 0.45
CA ASN A 1 -10.36 -16.77 0.72
C ASN A 1 -9.74 -16.56 2.12
N GLY A 2 -10.33 -15.73 2.95
CA GLY A 2 -9.87 -15.46 4.31
C GLY A 2 -8.78 -14.38 4.43
N LEU A 3 -8.37 -13.74 3.34
CA LEU A 3 -7.44 -12.61 3.40
C LEU A 3 -8.11 -11.40 4.04
N VAL A 4 -7.47 -10.85 5.07
CA VAL A 4 -7.91 -9.59 5.69
C VAL A 4 -7.21 -8.43 4.99
N VAL A 5 -7.98 -7.49 4.50
CA VAL A 5 -7.47 -6.33 3.75
C VAL A 5 -7.77 -5.05 4.52
N TYR A 6 -6.73 -4.24 4.73
CA TYR A 6 -6.88 -2.89 5.27
C TYR A 6 -7.01 -1.89 4.12
N LEU A 7 -8.11 -1.17 4.11
CA LEU A 7 -8.34 -0.05 3.18
C LEU A 7 -8.19 1.24 3.97
N SER A 8 -7.09 1.95 3.77
CA SER A 8 -6.78 3.12 4.58
C SER A 8 -7.75 4.29 4.33
N GLY A 9 -8.28 4.40 3.13
CA GLY A 9 -8.95 5.64 2.73
C GLY A 9 -7.99 6.82 2.81
N ASP A 10 -8.51 7.99 3.08
CA ASP A 10 -7.72 9.21 3.23
C ASP A 10 -7.39 9.40 4.71
N THR A 11 -6.29 8.80 5.15
CA THR A 11 -5.91 8.81 6.57
C THR A 11 -4.51 9.37 6.79
N GLY A 12 -4.26 9.79 8.04
CA GLY A 12 -2.92 10.02 8.57
C GLY A 12 -2.41 8.81 9.36
N ILE A 13 -1.44 9.02 10.22
CA ILE A 13 -0.94 8.01 11.15
C ILE A 13 -1.88 7.95 12.35
N THR A 14 -2.35 6.76 12.70
CA THR A 14 -3.23 6.55 13.85
C THR A 14 -2.79 5.33 14.68
N ALA A 15 -3.10 5.36 15.97
CA ALA A 15 -2.80 4.23 16.87
C ALA A 15 -3.57 2.97 16.46
N GLU A 16 -4.76 3.12 15.88
CA GLU A 16 -5.60 2.01 15.43
C GLU A 16 -4.94 1.17 14.34
N GLN A 17 -4.03 1.74 13.57
CA GLN A 17 -3.28 1.00 12.55
C GLN A 17 -2.43 -0.12 13.17
N GLN A 18 -1.95 0.06 14.39
CA GLN A 18 -1.27 -0.99 15.13
C GLN A 18 -2.25 -1.81 15.97
N LEU A 19 -3.05 -1.15 16.80
CA LEU A 19 -3.85 -1.82 17.84
C LEU A 19 -5.04 -2.59 17.27
N VAL A 20 -5.62 -2.11 16.17
CA VAL A 20 -6.81 -2.70 15.57
C VAL A 20 -6.46 -3.42 14.28
N VAL A 21 -5.83 -2.74 13.33
CA VAL A 21 -5.58 -3.31 12.00
C VAL A 21 -4.59 -4.48 12.09
N ARG A 22 -3.49 -4.30 12.80
CA ARG A 22 -2.51 -5.37 12.98
C ARG A 22 -2.89 -6.33 14.08
N ASP A 23 -3.05 -5.82 15.32
CA ASP A 23 -3.10 -6.68 16.50
C ASP A 23 -4.44 -7.42 16.62
N HIS A 24 -5.54 -6.78 16.21
CA HIS A 24 -6.86 -7.40 16.30
C HIS A 24 -7.22 -8.18 15.03
N TYR A 25 -7.10 -7.55 13.86
CA TYR A 25 -7.53 -8.16 12.60
C TYR A 25 -6.44 -8.90 11.85
N GLY A 26 -5.17 -8.56 12.06
CA GLY A 26 -4.06 -9.21 11.38
C GLY A 26 -4.09 -9.01 9.87
N ALA A 27 -4.28 -7.78 9.40
CA ALA A 27 -4.38 -7.49 7.98
C ALA A 27 -3.13 -7.98 7.22
N GLY A 28 -3.33 -8.79 6.20
CA GLY A 28 -2.25 -9.32 5.37
C GLY A 28 -1.95 -8.50 4.13
N LEU A 29 -2.93 -7.73 3.67
CA LEU A 29 -2.78 -6.83 2.53
C LEU A 29 -3.28 -5.45 2.95
N ALA A 30 -2.54 -4.40 2.60
CA ALA A 30 -2.97 -3.03 2.84
C ALA A 30 -3.12 -2.29 1.50
N VAL A 31 -4.15 -1.47 1.39
CA VAL A 31 -4.28 -0.46 0.32
C VAL A 31 -4.05 0.88 1.01
N MET A 32 -2.89 1.50 0.76
CA MET A 32 -2.41 2.63 1.55
C MET A 32 -2.30 3.90 0.73
N ASN A 33 -2.86 4.99 1.25
CA ASN A 33 -2.75 6.32 0.64
C ASN A 33 -1.33 6.89 0.84
N ILE A 34 -0.79 7.52 -0.21
CA ILE A 34 0.58 8.07 -0.21
C ILE A 34 0.65 9.50 -0.74
N GLY A 35 -0.48 10.18 -0.88
CA GLY A 35 -0.59 11.41 -1.65
C GLY A 35 -0.10 12.68 -0.98
N ASN A 36 0.15 12.66 0.31
CA ASN A 36 0.69 13.76 1.12
C ASN A 36 -0.28 14.92 1.39
N THR A 37 -1.15 15.28 0.49
CA THR A 37 -2.13 16.36 0.72
C THR A 37 -3.30 15.82 1.55
N PHE A 38 -3.45 16.29 2.79
CA PHE A 38 -4.46 15.86 3.77
C PHE A 38 -4.39 14.38 4.19
N THR A 39 -3.35 13.66 3.77
CA THR A 39 -3.14 12.23 4.06
C THR A 39 -1.67 11.98 4.32
N THR A 40 -1.30 10.72 4.64
CA THR A 40 0.11 10.36 4.74
C THR A 40 0.83 10.58 3.42
N GLY A 41 2.02 11.18 3.48
CA GLY A 41 2.95 11.18 2.37
C GLY A 41 3.69 9.84 2.28
N PRO A 42 4.58 9.66 1.27
CA PRO A 42 5.21 8.37 1.04
C PRO A 42 6.05 7.85 2.20
N LYS A 43 6.79 8.71 2.88
CA LYS A 43 7.60 8.28 4.04
C LYS A 43 6.76 7.94 5.26
N GLN A 44 5.72 8.72 5.53
CA GLN A 44 4.79 8.46 6.62
C GLN A 44 4.00 7.18 6.36
N ALA A 45 3.55 6.97 5.12
CA ALA A 45 2.87 5.76 4.73
C ALA A 45 3.79 4.53 4.85
N ALA A 46 5.07 4.67 4.49
CA ALA A 46 6.05 3.61 4.68
C ALA A 46 6.23 3.26 6.16
N TYR A 47 6.26 4.26 7.04
CA TYR A 47 6.29 4.01 8.48
C TYR A 47 5.05 3.24 8.94
N VAL A 48 3.86 3.62 8.49
CA VAL A 48 2.62 2.91 8.82
C VAL A 48 2.71 1.45 8.39
N ILE A 49 3.20 1.17 7.19
CA ILE A 49 3.31 -0.20 6.68
C ILE A 49 4.40 -0.98 7.44
N ASN A 50 5.60 -0.41 7.57
CA ASN A 50 6.74 -1.13 8.16
C ASN A 50 6.60 -1.36 9.66
N ASP A 51 6.03 -0.41 10.38
CA ASP A 51 6.08 -0.37 11.85
C ASP A 51 4.72 -0.57 12.52
N LEU A 52 3.62 -0.18 11.88
CA LEU A 52 2.29 -0.24 12.50
C LEU A 52 1.45 -1.40 11.96
N VAL A 53 1.12 -1.43 10.70
CA VAL A 53 0.25 -2.46 10.11
C VAL A 53 0.98 -3.76 9.90
N GLN A 54 2.20 -3.72 9.42
CA GLN A 54 3.05 -4.88 9.11
C GLN A 54 2.32 -5.95 8.27
N PRO A 55 1.75 -5.56 7.11
CA PRO A 55 1.11 -6.53 6.22
C PRO A 55 2.17 -7.34 5.49
N LYS A 56 1.74 -8.35 4.72
CA LYS A 56 2.63 -9.13 3.86
C LYS A 56 2.86 -8.48 2.51
N ALA A 57 1.95 -7.60 2.09
CA ALA A 57 2.06 -6.84 0.85
C ALA A 57 1.23 -5.55 0.95
N VAL A 58 1.53 -4.59 0.09
CA VAL A 58 0.80 -3.32 0.06
C VAL A 58 0.52 -2.87 -1.37
N ILE A 59 -0.64 -2.27 -1.57
CA ILE A 59 -1.01 -1.60 -2.82
C ILE A 59 -0.98 -0.10 -2.54
N ALA A 60 -0.19 0.64 -3.33
CA ALA A 60 -0.14 2.09 -3.24
C ALA A 60 -1.41 2.70 -3.84
N SER A 61 -2.00 3.67 -3.15
CA SER A 61 -3.20 4.35 -3.62
C SER A 61 -3.10 5.85 -3.41
N HIS A 62 -3.98 6.60 -4.07
CA HIS A 62 -4.16 8.04 -3.87
C HIS A 62 -2.82 8.81 -3.92
N ALA A 63 -2.00 8.54 -4.94
CA ALA A 63 -0.67 9.14 -5.05
C ALA A 63 -0.72 10.64 -5.41
N ASN A 64 -1.80 11.10 -6.02
CA ASN A 64 -1.99 12.48 -6.47
C ASN A 64 -0.93 12.94 -7.48
N GLU A 65 -0.45 12.00 -8.30
CA GLU A 65 0.54 12.31 -9.34
C GLU A 65 0.49 11.24 -10.44
N PRO A 66 0.92 11.55 -11.67
CA PRO A 66 1.16 10.54 -12.68
C PRO A 66 2.46 9.79 -12.32
N ALA A 67 2.32 8.59 -11.77
CA ALA A 67 3.46 7.85 -11.22
C ALA A 67 4.03 6.82 -12.17
N THR A 68 3.31 6.45 -13.23
CA THR A 68 3.73 5.37 -14.14
C THR A 68 3.74 5.84 -15.60
N SER A 69 4.58 5.20 -16.40
CA SER A 69 4.61 5.34 -17.85
C SER A 69 4.95 3.99 -18.46
N GLY A 70 4.15 3.56 -19.44
CA GLY A 70 4.33 2.24 -20.05
C GLY A 70 4.25 1.07 -19.03
N GLY A 71 3.47 1.24 -17.97
CA GLY A 71 3.31 0.23 -16.92
C GLY A 71 4.43 0.22 -15.89
N LYS A 72 5.38 1.15 -15.96
CA LYS A 72 6.53 1.20 -15.05
C LYS A 72 6.47 2.43 -14.16
N VAL A 73 6.81 2.27 -12.87
CA VAL A 73 6.92 3.38 -11.94
C VAL A 73 8.09 4.28 -12.34
N GLN A 74 7.84 5.58 -12.38
CA GLN A 74 8.84 6.57 -12.78
C GLN A 74 9.67 7.02 -11.58
N ASP A 75 10.97 7.21 -11.79
CA ASP A 75 11.87 7.73 -10.76
C ASP A 75 11.46 9.15 -10.33
N GLY A 76 11.77 9.49 -9.08
CA GLY A 76 11.47 10.81 -8.53
C GLY A 76 10.02 11.03 -8.13
N THR A 77 9.16 10.02 -8.25
CA THR A 77 7.75 10.12 -7.85
C THR A 77 7.57 9.73 -6.38
N ARG A 78 6.43 10.14 -5.78
CA ARG A 78 6.03 9.68 -4.45
C ARG A 78 5.88 8.17 -4.41
N THR A 79 5.35 7.58 -5.48
CA THR A 79 5.18 6.13 -5.61
C THR A 79 6.53 5.42 -5.59
N ALA A 80 7.53 5.91 -6.30
CA ALA A 80 8.88 5.35 -6.28
C ALA A 80 9.49 5.45 -4.88
N LEU A 81 9.36 6.60 -4.22
CA LEU A 81 9.87 6.80 -2.87
C LEU A 81 9.19 5.85 -1.86
N PHE A 82 7.88 5.69 -1.96
CA PHE A 82 7.13 4.75 -1.11
C PHE A 82 7.62 3.32 -1.34
N ARG A 83 7.69 2.88 -2.59
CA ARG A 83 8.17 1.54 -2.95
C ARG A 83 9.54 1.27 -2.38
N ASP A 84 10.46 2.24 -2.50
CA ASP A 84 11.84 2.07 -2.06
C ASP A 84 11.99 2.13 -0.52
N SER A 85 11.00 2.67 0.18
CA SER A 85 11.00 2.82 1.64
C SER A 85 10.28 1.70 2.38
N VAL A 86 9.49 0.89 1.69
CA VAL A 86 8.68 -0.19 2.28
C VAL A 86 9.43 -1.51 2.19
N ASN A 87 9.39 -2.30 3.26
CA ASN A 87 10.12 -3.56 3.36
C ASN A 87 9.31 -4.81 2.96
N VAL A 88 8.14 -4.63 2.38
CA VAL A 88 7.31 -5.70 1.80
C VAL A 88 7.03 -5.39 0.33
N PRO A 89 6.54 -6.37 -0.47
CA PRO A 89 6.19 -6.09 -1.86
C PRO A 89 5.18 -4.96 -1.99
N VAL A 90 5.46 -4.01 -2.87
CA VAL A 90 4.58 -2.89 -3.20
C VAL A 90 4.04 -3.08 -4.60
N HIS A 91 2.73 -3.10 -4.72
CA HIS A 91 2.04 -3.21 -6.01
C HIS A 91 1.43 -1.86 -6.38
N VAL A 92 1.63 -1.44 -7.62
CA VAL A 92 1.12 -0.17 -8.12
C VAL A 92 0.00 -0.44 -9.11
N PRO A 93 -1.24 0.03 -8.80
CA PRO A 93 -2.36 -0.21 -9.70
C PRO A 93 -2.16 0.46 -11.05
N LEU A 94 -2.48 -0.25 -12.11
CA LEU A 94 -2.48 0.29 -13.47
C LEU A 94 -3.93 0.35 -13.97
N SER A 95 -4.28 1.41 -14.67
CA SER A 95 -5.62 1.61 -15.20
C SER A 95 -6.05 0.43 -16.07
N GLY A 96 -7.25 -0.08 -15.84
CA GLY A 96 -7.81 -1.19 -16.59
C GLY A 96 -7.25 -2.57 -16.24
N ARG A 97 -6.35 -2.68 -15.26
CA ARG A 97 -5.78 -3.97 -14.83
C ARG A 97 -6.44 -4.43 -13.54
N THR A 98 -6.65 -5.73 -13.45
CA THR A 98 -7.15 -6.38 -12.22
C THR A 98 -6.01 -7.17 -11.59
N MET A 99 -5.79 -6.96 -10.31
CA MET A 99 -4.84 -7.74 -9.51
C MET A 99 -5.60 -8.77 -8.67
N ALA A 100 -5.07 -9.99 -8.59
CA ALA A 100 -5.64 -11.04 -7.76
C ALA A 100 -4.62 -11.52 -6.73
N PHE A 101 -5.09 -11.75 -5.50
CA PHE A 101 -4.25 -12.16 -4.37
C PHE A 101 -4.81 -13.42 -3.72
N ASN A 102 -3.92 -14.29 -3.25
CA ASN A 102 -4.32 -15.44 -2.46
C ASN A 102 -4.45 -15.09 -0.97
N SER A 103 -4.80 -16.09 -0.15
CA SER A 103 -5.00 -15.88 1.29
C SER A 103 -3.73 -15.44 2.03
N MET A 104 -2.57 -15.58 1.43
CA MET A 104 -1.28 -15.17 2.00
C MET A 104 -0.82 -13.81 1.49
N ALA A 105 -1.70 -13.07 0.82
CA ALA A 105 -1.42 -11.77 0.21
C ALA A 105 -0.35 -11.82 -0.89
N SER A 106 -0.11 -12.98 -1.48
CA SER A 106 0.74 -13.10 -2.66
C SER A 106 -0.07 -12.79 -3.90
N CYS A 107 0.47 -12.00 -4.81
CA CYS A 107 -0.17 -11.73 -6.09
C CYS A 107 -0.10 -12.96 -6.98
N ILE A 108 -1.26 -13.41 -7.46
CA ILE A 108 -1.34 -14.56 -8.36
C ILE A 108 -1.59 -14.15 -9.80
N SER A 109 -2.03 -12.93 -10.05
CA SER A 109 -2.16 -12.41 -11.42
C SER A 109 -2.34 -10.90 -11.43
N GLY A 110 -1.95 -10.26 -12.52
CA GLY A 110 -2.26 -8.85 -12.82
C GLY A 110 -1.41 -7.82 -12.12
N CYS A 111 -0.47 -8.19 -11.26
CA CYS A 111 0.41 -7.24 -10.61
C CYS A 111 1.59 -6.86 -11.49
N ASN A 112 2.13 -5.71 -11.23
CA ASN A 112 3.31 -5.19 -11.93
C ASN A 112 4.59 -5.41 -11.13
#